data_fdae44f9a703e6d4fc18944ef29cc9f4
#
_entry.id   fdae44f9a703e6d4fc18944ef29cc9f4
#
_cell.length_a   1.000
_cell.length_b   1.000
_cell.length_c   1.000
_cell.angle_alpha   90.00
_cell.angle_beta   90.00
_cell.angle_gamma   90.00
#
_symmetry.space_group_name_H-M   'P 1'
#
loop_
_entity.id
_entity.type
_entity.pdbx_description
1 polymer ?
#
loop_
_entity_poly.entity_id
_entity_poly.type
_entity_poly.pdbx_seq_one_letter_code
_entity_poly.pdbx_strand_id
1 'polypeptide(L)'
;MSLAGQYLLHPGSHPSIVGSRPVMGGARLGRLLRGQQGDGVVNMLGNVLTLCAHAQRRTACMVLWAAEKQEPAQVTPESTSLLQLETARDHLRSMALDWPQRQSQSLQPAQLKWLSGCQFPLATPPRALMPDEVAAQRQQMREGLKSATPCTPLQCLAQWQATAQALQPGTRTLDVLDTNPVQQAANLRTIATALAADPDFALRPQWQGACAETGVWSRLRQRKAAPAITSAWSRLQARWIEMLELISAPTEPTVALLSSGALPLGDGQAIAWCEMARGLLLHWVQLDEQHRVQDYRVLAPTEWNFHPNGALAQALTQLKPDDAPAAWCLASAYDPCVQCSVNIQEIPHA
;
A
#
# COMPACT_ATOMS: atom_id res chain seq x y z
N MET A 1 -14.46 -18.02 2.60
CA MET A 1 -13.85 -16.69 2.75
C MET A 1 -12.46 -16.74 2.14
N SER A 2 -12.12 -15.78 1.28
CA SER A 2 -10.76 -15.68 0.71
C SER A 2 -9.74 -15.43 1.82
N LEU A 3 -8.58 -16.09 1.76
CA LEU A 3 -7.46 -15.82 2.69
C LEU A 3 -6.97 -14.38 2.58
N ALA A 4 -7.09 -13.80 1.39
CA ALA A 4 -6.71 -12.40 1.15
C ALA A 4 -7.58 -11.40 1.92
N GLY A 5 -8.80 -11.78 2.31
CA GLY A 5 -9.79 -10.91 2.93
C GLY A 5 -10.58 -10.09 1.91
N GLN A 6 -11.52 -9.32 2.44
CA GLN A 6 -12.34 -8.38 1.67
C GLN A 6 -12.90 -7.29 2.57
N TYR A 7 -13.23 -6.16 1.99
CA TYR A 7 -13.96 -5.08 2.65
C TYR A 7 -15.30 -4.84 1.96
N LEU A 8 -16.33 -4.65 2.75
CA LEU A 8 -17.65 -4.24 2.33
C LEU A 8 -17.93 -2.83 2.88
N LEU A 9 -18.23 -1.90 1.99
CA LEU A 9 -18.49 -0.51 2.31
C LEU A 9 -20.00 -0.28 2.35
N HIS A 10 -20.46 0.36 3.41
CA HIS A 10 -21.86 0.70 3.65
C HIS A 10 -21.99 2.22 3.79
N PRO A 11 -22.23 2.95 2.68
CA PRO A 11 -22.45 4.38 2.76
C PRO A 11 -23.66 4.69 3.65
N GLY A 12 -23.57 5.78 4.42
CA GLY A 12 -24.61 6.23 5.32
C GLY A 12 -24.87 5.34 6.54
N SER A 13 -24.06 4.31 6.78
CA SER A 13 -24.27 3.33 7.85
C SER A 13 -23.16 3.37 8.90
N HIS A 14 -23.44 2.81 10.07
CA HIS A 14 -22.43 2.55 11.09
C HIS A 14 -22.58 1.11 11.61
N PRO A 15 -21.52 0.25 11.47
CA PRO A 15 -20.22 0.51 10.86
C PRO A 15 -20.33 0.67 9.34
N SER A 16 -19.58 1.63 8.80
CA SER A 16 -19.53 1.91 7.36
C SER A 16 -18.50 1.05 6.60
N ILE A 17 -17.59 0.40 7.31
CA ILE A 17 -16.62 -0.57 6.77
C ILE A 17 -16.75 -1.86 7.56
N VAL A 18 -17.05 -2.95 6.86
CA VAL A 18 -17.11 -4.30 7.42
C VAL A 18 -16.15 -5.20 6.68
N GLY A 19 -15.55 -6.14 7.39
CA GLY A 19 -14.56 -7.07 6.84
C GLY A 19 -13.18 -6.85 7.43
N SER A 20 -12.26 -7.64 6.97
CA SER A 20 -10.86 -7.61 7.41
C SER A 20 -9.99 -8.44 6.47
N ARG A 21 -8.70 -8.43 6.74
CA ARG A 21 -7.72 -9.32 6.11
C ARG A 21 -7.29 -10.41 7.10
N PRO A 22 -8.01 -11.54 7.18
CA PRO A 22 -7.79 -12.55 8.22
C PRO A 22 -6.36 -13.09 8.28
N VAL A 23 -5.64 -13.10 7.15
CA VAL A 23 -4.23 -13.55 7.10
C VAL A 23 -3.31 -12.65 7.91
N MET A 24 -3.67 -11.36 8.08
CA MET A 24 -2.85 -10.37 8.80
C MET A 24 -3.08 -10.39 10.31
N GLY A 25 -4.17 -10.97 10.77
CA GLY A 25 -4.56 -10.92 12.17
C GLY A 25 -4.40 -12.22 12.95
N GLY A 26 -4.52 -12.11 14.28
CA GLY A 26 -4.55 -13.23 15.20
C GLY A 26 -3.31 -14.11 15.12
N ALA A 27 -2.14 -13.56 14.87
CA ALA A 27 -0.90 -14.29 14.67
C ALA A 27 -0.95 -15.36 13.55
N ARG A 28 -1.91 -15.30 12.63
CA ARG A 28 -2.06 -16.33 11.57
C ARG A 28 -0.86 -16.37 10.65
N LEU A 29 -0.41 -15.21 10.16
CA LEU A 29 0.77 -15.12 9.32
C LEU A 29 2.02 -15.57 10.09
N GLY A 30 2.18 -15.15 11.34
CA GLY A 30 3.27 -15.60 12.23
C GLY A 30 3.28 -17.11 12.41
N ARG A 31 2.10 -17.75 12.53
CA ARG A 31 2.02 -19.23 12.62
C ARG A 31 2.45 -19.92 11.33
N LEU A 32 2.11 -19.38 10.16
CA LEU A 32 2.55 -19.91 8.87
C LEU A 32 4.07 -19.81 8.70
N LEU A 33 4.69 -18.78 9.24
CA LEU A 33 6.11 -18.50 9.11
C LEU A 33 6.96 -19.11 10.24
N ARG A 34 6.33 -19.59 11.33
CA ARG A 34 7.04 -20.12 12.50
C ARG A 34 7.93 -21.30 12.12
N GLY A 35 9.20 -21.24 12.58
CA GLY A 35 10.22 -22.23 12.29
C GLY A 35 10.87 -22.10 10.91
N GLN A 36 10.35 -21.23 10.04
CA GLN A 36 10.99 -20.89 8.77
C GLN A 36 12.17 -19.95 8.97
N GLN A 37 13.07 -19.88 7.97
CA GLN A 37 14.19 -18.96 7.97
C GLN A 37 14.56 -18.51 6.55
N GLY A 38 15.28 -17.41 6.41
CA GLY A 38 15.84 -16.92 5.16
C GLY A 38 14.82 -16.86 4.02
N ASP A 39 15.20 -17.44 2.88
CA ASP A 39 14.41 -17.43 1.64
C ASP A 39 13.04 -18.10 1.78
N GLY A 40 12.88 -19.03 2.71
CA GLY A 40 11.58 -19.67 2.98
C GLY A 40 10.53 -18.65 3.41
N VAL A 41 10.88 -17.74 4.32
CA VAL A 41 10.01 -16.63 4.78
C VAL A 41 9.71 -15.68 3.63
N VAL A 42 10.75 -15.24 2.91
CA VAL A 42 10.66 -14.26 1.81
C VAL A 42 9.73 -14.77 0.69
N ASN A 43 9.91 -16.02 0.28
CA ASN A 43 9.12 -16.63 -0.79
C ASN A 43 7.67 -16.84 -0.36
N MET A 44 7.44 -17.30 0.86
CA MET A 44 6.09 -17.51 1.39
C MET A 44 5.30 -16.20 1.43
N LEU A 45 5.89 -15.11 1.92
CA LEU A 45 5.26 -13.79 1.96
C LEU A 45 4.91 -13.28 0.57
N GLY A 46 5.83 -13.36 -0.39
CA GLY A 46 5.57 -12.93 -1.76
C GLY A 46 4.52 -13.79 -2.48
N ASN A 47 4.34 -15.05 -2.10
CA ASN A 47 3.33 -15.94 -2.68
C ASN A 47 1.95 -15.76 -2.05
N VAL A 48 1.87 -15.39 -0.77
CA VAL A 48 0.60 -15.10 -0.07
C VAL A 48 0.10 -13.69 -0.37
N LEU A 49 1.02 -12.72 -0.49
CA LEU A 49 0.72 -11.29 -0.66
C LEU A 49 1.12 -10.82 -2.06
N THR A 50 0.48 -11.39 -3.08
CA THR A 50 0.91 -11.33 -4.48
C THR A 50 0.83 -9.97 -5.13
N LEU A 51 -0.10 -9.09 -4.72
CA LEU A 51 -0.32 -7.79 -5.38
C LEU A 51 0.89 -6.84 -5.24
N CYS A 52 1.59 -6.90 -4.10
CA CYS A 52 2.79 -6.11 -3.80
C CYS A 52 3.95 -7.04 -3.41
N ALA A 53 4.13 -8.12 -4.15
CA ALA A 53 5.02 -9.22 -3.79
C ALA A 53 6.49 -8.79 -3.66
N HIS A 54 6.96 -7.84 -4.49
CA HIS A 54 8.32 -7.35 -4.41
C HIS A 54 8.54 -6.51 -3.14
N ALA A 55 7.63 -5.58 -2.83
CA ALA A 55 7.69 -4.81 -1.58
C ALA A 55 7.67 -5.73 -0.35
N GLN A 56 6.82 -6.77 -0.34
CA GLN A 56 6.76 -7.76 0.74
C GLN A 56 8.07 -8.54 0.88
N ARG A 57 8.61 -9.07 -0.23
CA ARG A 57 9.89 -9.80 -0.22
C ARG A 57 11.04 -8.91 0.24
N ARG A 58 11.12 -7.69 -0.30
CA ARG A 58 12.14 -6.71 0.08
C ARG A 58 12.11 -6.41 1.57
N THR A 59 10.93 -6.10 2.11
CA THR A 59 10.77 -5.79 3.54
C THR A 59 11.10 -6.99 4.39
N ALA A 60 10.73 -8.22 3.94
CA ALA A 60 11.10 -9.45 4.62
C ALA A 60 12.62 -9.69 4.63
N CYS A 61 13.31 -9.51 3.51
CA CYS A 61 14.77 -9.62 3.47
C CYS A 61 15.43 -8.64 4.45
N MET A 62 14.99 -7.38 4.47
CA MET A 62 15.55 -6.35 5.33
C MET A 62 15.32 -6.64 6.82
N VAL A 63 14.11 -7.08 7.19
CA VAL A 63 13.79 -7.35 8.59
C VAL A 63 14.52 -8.58 9.13
N LEU A 64 14.64 -9.64 8.30
CA LEU A 64 15.39 -10.83 8.67
C LEU A 64 16.89 -10.54 8.82
N TRP A 65 17.48 -9.81 7.87
CA TRP A 65 18.85 -9.37 7.94
C TRP A 65 19.11 -8.57 9.22
N ALA A 66 18.28 -7.57 9.51
CA ALA A 66 18.47 -6.71 10.68
C ALA A 66 18.28 -7.48 12.00
N ALA A 67 17.37 -8.45 12.06
CA ALA A 67 17.18 -9.30 13.23
C ALA A 67 18.34 -10.28 13.44
N GLU A 68 18.92 -10.83 12.37
CA GLU A 68 20.02 -11.78 12.42
C GLU A 68 21.36 -11.10 12.69
N LYS A 69 21.69 -10.04 11.95
CA LYS A 69 22.99 -9.36 12.02
C LYS A 69 23.06 -8.26 13.09
N GLN A 70 21.91 -7.84 13.62
CA GLN A 70 21.78 -6.69 14.53
C GLN A 70 22.35 -5.39 13.92
N GLU A 71 22.26 -5.26 12.59
CA GLU A 71 22.72 -4.12 11.81
C GLU A 71 21.62 -3.66 10.85
N PRO A 72 21.57 -2.36 10.47
CA PRO A 72 20.67 -1.89 9.43
C PRO A 72 20.94 -2.59 8.10
N ALA A 73 19.87 -3.01 7.41
CA ALA A 73 19.99 -3.63 6.10
C ALA A 73 20.45 -2.60 5.05
N GLN A 74 21.36 -3.01 4.17
CA GLN A 74 21.79 -2.18 3.05
C GLN A 74 20.72 -2.14 1.95
N VAL A 75 20.48 -0.94 1.42
CA VAL A 75 19.54 -0.68 0.34
C VAL A 75 20.34 -0.45 -0.94
N THR A 76 20.20 -1.36 -1.93
CA THR A 76 20.89 -1.22 -3.19
C THR A 76 20.08 -0.43 -4.23
N PRO A 77 20.73 0.24 -5.21
CA PRO A 77 20.04 0.95 -6.29
C PRO A 77 19.11 0.05 -7.11
N GLU A 78 19.52 -1.18 -7.41
CA GLU A 78 18.74 -2.14 -8.19
C GLU A 78 17.45 -2.51 -7.47
N SER A 79 17.54 -2.80 -6.18
CA SER A 79 16.36 -3.13 -5.38
C SER A 79 15.43 -1.93 -5.21
N THR A 80 15.94 -0.71 -5.24
CA THR A 80 15.16 0.53 -5.25
C THR A 80 14.43 0.71 -6.58
N SER A 81 15.09 0.44 -7.71
CA SER A 81 14.48 0.53 -9.04
C SER A 81 13.34 -0.45 -9.23
N LEU A 82 13.47 -1.69 -8.73
CA LEU A 82 12.38 -2.67 -8.73
C LEU A 82 11.17 -2.23 -7.91
N LEU A 83 11.40 -1.66 -6.72
CA LEU A 83 10.34 -1.12 -5.87
C LEU A 83 9.59 0.02 -6.56
N GLN A 84 10.33 0.93 -7.22
CA GLN A 84 9.75 2.03 -7.98
C GLN A 84 8.90 1.53 -9.15
N LEU A 85 9.38 0.52 -9.90
CA LEU A 85 8.62 -0.09 -10.99
C LEU A 85 7.35 -0.79 -10.50
N GLU A 86 7.42 -1.58 -9.42
CA GLU A 86 6.25 -2.22 -8.84
C GLU A 86 5.24 -1.17 -8.39
N THR A 87 5.69 -0.10 -7.72
CA THR A 87 4.81 0.99 -7.26
C THR A 87 4.15 1.71 -8.43
N ALA A 88 4.90 2.03 -9.48
CA ALA A 88 4.35 2.65 -10.70
C ALA A 88 3.32 1.75 -11.38
N ARG A 89 3.61 0.46 -11.52
CA ARG A 89 2.71 -0.55 -12.08
C ARG A 89 1.43 -0.68 -11.26
N ASP A 90 1.53 -0.70 -9.93
CA ASP A 90 0.37 -0.82 -9.05
C ASP A 90 -0.54 0.41 -9.14
N HIS A 91 0.02 1.61 -9.25
CA HIS A 91 -0.75 2.82 -9.54
C HIS A 91 -1.45 2.71 -10.90
N LEU A 92 -0.68 2.35 -11.93
CA LEU A 92 -1.18 2.22 -13.29
C LEU A 92 -2.31 1.20 -13.37
N ARG A 93 -2.12 0.03 -12.76
CA ARG A 93 -3.13 -1.02 -12.69
C ARG A 93 -4.42 -0.51 -12.04
N SER A 94 -4.33 0.12 -10.87
CA SER A 94 -5.50 0.67 -10.18
C SER A 94 -6.23 1.71 -11.03
N MET A 95 -5.49 2.62 -11.67
CA MET A 95 -6.04 3.69 -12.49
C MET A 95 -6.65 3.21 -13.81
N ALA A 96 -6.11 2.14 -14.39
CA ALA A 96 -6.53 1.64 -15.69
C ALA A 96 -7.47 0.43 -15.64
N LEU A 97 -7.58 -0.27 -14.50
CA LEU A 97 -8.52 -1.37 -14.30
C LEU A 97 -9.59 -1.01 -13.28
N ASP A 98 -9.18 -0.65 -12.05
CA ASP A 98 -10.13 -0.54 -10.94
C ASP A 98 -10.99 0.72 -11.08
N TRP A 99 -10.41 1.87 -11.50
CA TRP A 99 -11.16 3.12 -11.65
C TRP A 99 -12.28 3.05 -12.70
N PRO A 100 -12.01 2.57 -13.93
CA PRO A 100 -13.09 2.40 -14.93
C PRO A 100 -14.20 1.48 -14.43
N GLN A 101 -13.86 0.33 -13.85
CA GLN A 101 -14.85 -0.61 -13.33
C GLN A 101 -15.72 0.02 -12.23
N ARG A 102 -15.12 0.80 -11.32
CA ARG A 102 -15.83 1.52 -10.26
C ARG A 102 -16.71 2.66 -10.78
N GLN A 103 -16.46 3.11 -12.01
CA GLN A 103 -17.28 4.07 -12.74
C GLN A 103 -18.26 3.38 -13.70
N SER A 104 -18.45 2.07 -13.59
CA SER A 104 -19.31 1.27 -14.48
C SER A 104 -18.93 1.35 -15.95
N GLN A 105 -17.63 1.55 -16.23
CA GLN A 105 -17.12 1.62 -17.59
C GLN A 105 -16.58 0.26 -18.04
N SER A 106 -16.78 -0.07 -19.31
CA SER A 106 -16.25 -1.29 -19.92
C SER A 106 -14.77 -1.13 -20.25
N LEU A 107 -13.96 -2.12 -19.89
CA LEU A 107 -12.55 -2.18 -20.26
C LEU A 107 -12.38 -2.59 -21.72
N GLN A 108 -11.50 -1.90 -22.42
CA GLN A 108 -11.20 -2.21 -23.82
C GLN A 108 -10.09 -3.29 -23.91
N PRO A 109 -10.15 -4.22 -24.88
CA PRO A 109 -9.13 -5.25 -25.06
C PRO A 109 -7.70 -4.71 -25.22
N ALA A 110 -7.54 -3.57 -25.90
CA ALA A 110 -6.25 -2.89 -26.06
C ALA A 110 -5.66 -2.43 -24.73
N GLN A 111 -6.50 -1.97 -23.81
CA GLN A 111 -6.11 -1.54 -22.47
C GLN A 111 -5.63 -2.72 -21.62
N LEU A 112 -6.34 -3.85 -21.68
CA LEU A 112 -5.93 -5.09 -20.99
C LEU A 112 -4.61 -5.62 -21.55
N LYS A 113 -4.43 -5.59 -22.88
CA LYS A 113 -3.18 -6.00 -23.53
C LYS A 113 -2.00 -5.14 -23.12
N TRP A 114 -2.18 -3.82 -23.08
CA TRP A 114 -1.13 -2.91 -22.63
C TRP A 114 -0.74 -3.17 -21.16
N LEU A 115 -1.73 -3.27 -20.27
CA LEU A 115 -1.48 -3.56 -18.85
C LEU A 115 -0.78 -4.90 -18.64
N SER A 116 -1.15 -5.94 -19.40
CA SER A 116 -0.46 -7.23 -19.33
C SER A 116 1.01 -7.11 -19.77
N GLY A 117 1.30 -6.26 -20.75
CA GLY A 117 2.67 -5.96 -21.17
C GLY A 117 3.49 -5.19 -20.12
N CYS A 118 2.84 -4.44 -19.23
CA CYS A 118 3.51 -3.77 -18.11
C CYS A 118 3.81 -4.70 -16.92
N GLN A 119 3.43 -5.97 -17.00
CA GLN A 119 3.78 -6.97 -16.01
C GLN A 119 5.20 -7.47 -16.31
N PHE A 120 6.12 -7.25 -15.38
CA PHE A 120 7.39 -7.96 -15.42
C PHE A 120 7.28 -9.23 -14.57
N PRO A 121 7.95 -10.31 -14.98
CA PRO A 121 7.90 -11.57 -14.23
C PRO A 121 8.44 -11.31 -12.82
N LEU A 122 7.60 -11.53 -11.82
CA LEU A 122 8.07 -11.69 -10.46
C LEU A 122 8.77 -13.04 -10.40
N ALA A 123 10.00 -13.09 -10.91
CA ALA A 123 10.81 -14.28 -10.87
C ALA A 123 11.00 -14.73 -9.41
N THR A 124 10.92 -16.01 -9.18
CA THR A 124 11.25 -16.59 -7.87
C THR A 124 12.53 -17.42 -8.02
N PRO A 125 13.66 -17.01 -7.43
CA PRO A 125 13.89 -15.77 -6.69
C PRO A 125 13.83 -14.52 -7.59
N PRO A 126 13.49 -13.34 -7.01
CA PRO A 126 13.50 -12.10 -7.77
C PRO A 126 14.93 -11.83 -8.26
N ARG A 127 15.11 -11.76 -9.58
CA ARG A 127 16.39 -11.32 -10.14
C ARG A 127 16.42 -9.78 -10.19
N ALA A 128 17.62 -9.23 -10.08
CA ALA A 128 17.83 -7.83 -10.37
C ALA A 128 17.47 -7.56 -11.85
N LEU A 129 16.81 -6.45 -12.13
CA LEU A 129 16.63 -5.98 -13.50
C LEU A 129 17.85 -5.15 -13.90
N MET A 130 18.31 -5.38 -15.12
CA MET A 130 19.35 -4.53 -15.72
C MET A 130 18.80 -3.11 -15.96
N PRO A 131 19.64 -2.07 -15.92
CA PRO A 131 19.22 -0.69 -16.16
C PRO A 131 18.38 -0.51 -17.43
N ASP A 132 18.74 -1.17 -18.51
CA ASP A 132 18.01 -1.13 -19.78
C ASP A 132 16.61 -1.76 -19.68
N GLU A 133 16.46 -2.83 -18.89
CA GLU A 133 15.16 -3.45 -18.65
C GLU A 133 14.24 -2.51 -17.85
N VAL A 134 14.79 -1.80 -16.85
CA VAL A 134 14.07 -0.78 -16.08
C VAL A 134 13.62 0.36 -17.01
N ALA A 135 14.51 0.84 -17.88
CA ALA A 135 14.22 1.90 -18.84
C ALA A 135 13.12 1.47 -19.84
N ALA A 136 13.22 0.24 -20.37
CA ALA A 136 12.22 -0.32 -21.29
C ALA A 136 10.83 -0.43 -20.64
N GLN A 137 10.75 -0.90 -19.41
CA GLN A 137 9.48 -0.99 -18.67
C GLN A 137 8.85 0.39 -18.44
N ARG A 138 9.65 1.37 -18.02
CA ARG A 138 9.17 2.76 -17.86
C ARG A 138 8.69 3.34 -19.20
N GLN A 139 9.40 3.09 -20.28
CA GLN A 139 9.01 3.54 -21.62
C GLN A 139 7.66 2.92 -22.03
N GLN A 140 7.48 1.63 -21.83
CA GLN A 140 6.22 0.94 -22.13
C GLN A 140 5.04 1.52 -21.36
N MET A 141 5.23 1.84 -20.06
CA MET A 141 4.20 2.51 -19.26
C MET A 141 3.85 3.90 -19.82
N ARG A 142 4.87 4.69 -20.21
CA ARG A 142 4.67 6.02 -20.81
C ARG A 142 3.92 5.97 -22.14
N GLU A 143 4.28 5.03 -23.00
CA GLU A 143 3.64 4.87 -24.32
C GLU A 143 2.15 4.49 -24.19
N GLY A 144 1.84 3.57 -23.28
CA GLY A 144 0.46 3.20 -23.03
C GLY A 144 -0.40 4.33 -22.49
N LEU A 145 0.18 5.23 -21.68
CA LEU A 145 -0.55 6.42 -21.20
C LEU A 145 -0.84 7.44 -22.32
N LYS A 146 -0.04 7.44 -23.39
CA LYS A 146 -0.24 8.32 -24.57
C LYS A 146 -1.25 7.76 -25.56
N SER A 147 -1.52 6.44 -25.52
CA SER A 147 -2.46 5.83 -26.44
C SER A 147 -3.88 6.32 -26.16
N ALA A 148 -4.55 6.84 -27.21
CA ALA A 148 -5.92 7.33 -27.14
C ALA A 148 -6.90 6.16 -26.99
N THR A 149 -7.08 5.69 -25.77
CA THR A 149 -8.14 4.75 -25.41
C THR A 149 -9.34 5.51 -24.84
N PRO A 150 -10.60 5.06 -25.06
CA PRO A 150 -11.80 5.75 -24.59
C PRO A 150 -11.83 5.98 -23.08
N CYS A 151 -11.09 5.19 -22.30
CA CYS A 151 -11.02 5.31 -20.84
C CYS A 151 -9.58 5.38 -20.37
N THR A 152 -9.01 6.56 -20.42
CA THR A 152 -7.69 6.82 -19.84
C THR A 152 -7.82 7.15 -18.33
N PRO A 153 -6.76 6.96 -17.53
CA PRO A 153 -6.75 7.41 -16.14
C PRO A 153 -7.13 8.88 -15.95
N LEU A 154 -6.76 9.75 -16.90
CA LEU A 154 -7.12 11.18 -16.87
C LEU A 154 -8.62 11.40 -17.09
N GLN A 155 -9.28 10.61 -17.94
CA GLN A 155 -10.74 10.69 -18.11
C GLN A 155 -11.47 10.27 -16.84
N CYS A 156 -11.03 9.19 -16.18
CA CYS A 156 -11.58 8.78 -14.90
C CYS A 156 -11.40 9.85 -13.83
N LEU A 157 -10.23 10.48 -13.77
CA LEU A 157 -9.98 11.61 -12.87
C LEU A 157 -10.92 12.77 -13.16
N ALA A 158 -11.08 13.17 -14.43
CA ALA A 158 -11.97 14.26 -14.83
C ALA A 158 -13.43 13.98 -14.43
N GLN A 159 -13.90 12.76 -14.60
CA GLN A 159 -15.26 12.36 -14.21
C GLN A 159 -15.47 12.40 -12.69
N TRP A 160 -14.44 12.06 -11.91
CA TRP A 160 -14.53 12.10 -10.44
C TRP A 160 -14.26 13.46 -9.85
N GLN A 161 -13.76 14.44 -10.60
CA GLN A 161 -13.25 15.69 -10.05
C GLN A 161 -14.23 16.38 -9.11
N ALA A 162 -15.46 16.64 -9.56
CA ALA A 162 -16.46 17.34 -8.74
C ALA A 162 -16.82 16.54 -7.48
N THR A 163 -17.11 15.25 -7.61
CA THR A 163 -17.42 14.37 -6.48
C THR A 163 -16.25 14.30 -5.50
N ALA A 164 -15.05 14.08 -5.99
CA ALA A 164 -13.86 13.93 -5.15
C ALA A 164 -13.47 15.23 -4.42
N GLN A 165 -13.71 16.40 -5.02
CA GLN A 165 -13.49 17.70 -4.38
C GLN A 165 -14.50 17.97 -3.25
N ALA A 166 -15.75 17.51 -3.41
CA ALA A 166 -16.78 17.63 -2.40
C ALA A 166 -16.55 16.69 -1.20
N LEU A 167 -15.89 15.56 -1.42
CA LEU A 167 -15.58 14.58 -0.37
C LEU A 167 -14.33 14.99 0.41
N GLN A 168 -14.51 15.42 1.65
CA GLN A 168 -13.45 15.93 2.52
C GLN A 168 -13.26 15.05 3.75
N PRO A 169 -12.75 13.83 3.63
CA PRO A 169 -12.43 12.99 4.77
C PRO A 169 -11.36 13.67 5.63
N GLY A 170 -11.57 13.65 6.93
CA GLY A 170 -10.58 14.14 7.90
C GLY A 170 -9.22 13.46 7.68
N THR A 171 -8.14 14.10 8.09
CA THR A 171 -6.79 13.59 7.85
C THR A 171 -5.98 13.61 9.13
N ARG A 172 -5.53 12.43 9.56
CA ARG A 172 -4.44 12.27 10.53
C ARG A 172 -3.37 11.41 9.89
N THR A 173 -2.22 12.01 9.64
CA THR A 173 -1.08 11.34 8.99
C THR A 173 -0.44 10.34 9.93
N LEU A 174 -0.03 9.20 9.36
CA LEU A 174 0.88 8.27 10.00
C LEU A 174 2.33 8.79 9.86
N ASP A 175 2.78 9.57 10.84
CA ASP A 175 4.10 10.19 10.82
C ASP A 175 5.15 9.30 11.54
N VAL A 176 5.27 8.05 11.10
CA VAL A 176 6.27 7.10 11.62
C VAL A 176 7.66 7.39 11.05
N LEU A 177 7.74 7.67 9.75
CA LEU A 177 8.97 8.06 9.10
C LEU A 177 9.22 9.55 9.35
N ASP A 178 10.44 9.89 9.74
CA ASP A 178 10.86 11.24 10.08
C ASP A 178 12.19 11.58 9.38
N THR A 179 12.43 12.84 9.11
CA THR A 179 13.71 13.33 8.57
C THR A 179 14.82 13.26 9.61
N ASN A 180 14.47 13.32 10.91
CA ASN A 180 15.39 13.09 12.01
C ASN A 180 15.51 11.57 12.28
N PRO A 181 16.69 10.95 12.08
CA PRO A 181 16.88 9.51 12.25
C PRO A 181 16.59 9.01 13.67
N VAL A 182 16.86 9.84 14.69
CA VAL A 182 16.62 9.48 16.10
C VAL A 182 15.13 9.41 16.37
N GLN A 183 14.36 10.39 15.88
CA GLN A 183 12.90 10.41 16.01
C GLN A 183 12.27 9.26 15.22
N GLN A 184 12.74 9.01 13.99
CA GLN A 184 12.27 7.86 13.20
C GLN A 184 12.50 6.54 13.92
N ALA A 185 13.69 6.33 14.49
CA ALA A 185 13.99 5.12 15.27
C ALA A 185 13.08 4.99 16.50
N ALA A 186 12.80 6.08 17.22
CA ALA A 186 11.87 6.08 18.34
C ALA A 186 10.45 5.71 17.92
N ASN A 187 9.96 6.29 16.82
CA ASN A 187 8.65 5.99 16.26
C ASN A 187 8.53 4.51 15.85
N LEU A 188 9.53 3.97 15.15
CA LEU A 188 9.57 2.57 14.72
C LEU A 188 9.59 1.62 15.92
N ARG A 189 10.33 1.93 16.98
CA ARG A 189 10.33 1.15 18.23
C ARG A 189 8.94 1.13 18.89
N THR A 190 8.23 2.26 18.88
CA THR A 190 6.85 2.34 19.41
C THR A 190 5.92 1.39 18.67
N ILE A 191 5.97 1.38 17.33
CA ILE A 191 5.17 0.44 16.52
C ILE A 191 5.59 -1.01 16.76
N ALA A 192 6.89 -1.28 16.83
CA ALA A 192 7.40 -2.62 17.08
C ALA A 192 6.92 -3.17 18.44
N THR A 193 6.95 -2.34 19.48
CA THR A 193 6.43 -2.69 20.81
C THR A 193 4.94 -3.03 20.76
N ALA A 194 4.15 -2.25 20.05
CA ALA A 194 2.72 -2.51 19.88
C ALA A 194 2.44 -3.82 19.11
N LEU A 195 3.19 -4.09 18.03
CA LEU A 195 3.10 -5.34 17.25
C LEU A 195 3.50 -6.57 18.05
N ALA A 196 4.51 -6.44 18.93
CA ALA A 196 4.95 -7.52 19.82
C ALA A 196 3.94 -7.81 20.92
N ALA A 197 3.34 -6.76 21.50
CA ALA A 197 2.44 -6.87 22.65
C ALA A 197 1.04 -7.36 22.29
N ASP A 198 0.51 -6.96 21.12
CA ASP A 198 -0.86 -7.28 20.69
C ASP A 198 -0.86 -7.99 19.33
N PRO A 199 -1.26 -9.29 19.29
CA PRO A 199 -1.39 -10.03 18.03
C PRO A 199 -2.39 -9.44 17.03
N ASP A 200 -3.36 -8.67 17.48
CA ASP A 200 -4.41 -8.08 16.66
C ASP A 200 -4.17 -6.60 16.34
N PHE A 201 -3.08 -6.01 16.87
CA PHE A 201 -2.70 -4.63 16.55
C PHE A 201 -2.62 -4.38 15.04
N ALA A 202 -2.08 -5.34 14.28
CA ALA A 202 -1.98 -5.24 12.83
C ALA A 202 -3.34 -5.19 12.10
N LEU A 203 -4.45 -5.60 12.73
CA LEU A 203 -5.80 -5.51 12.13
C LEU A 203 -6.46 -4.15 12.36
N ARG A 204 -6.15 -3.51 13.49
CA ARG A 204 -6.76 -2.24 13.92
C ARG A 204 -5.70 -1.32 14.51
N PRO A 205 -4.71 -0.92 13.70
CA PRO A 205 -3.58 -0.16 14.20
C PRO A 205 -4.01 1.24 14.66
N GLN A 206 -3.35 1.70 15.72
CA GLN A 206 -3.48 3.07 16.21
C GLN A 206 -2.10 3.71 16.30
N TRP A 207 -2.02 4.97 15.96
CA TRP A 207 -0.83 5.78 16.12
C TRP A 207 -1.09 6.87 17.16
N GLN A 208 -0.33 6.83 18.27
CA GLN A 208 -0.52 7.77 19.39
C GLN A 208 -1.97 7.84 19.87
N GLY A 209 -2.60 6.68 20.05
CA GLY A 209 -3.97 6.56 20.58
C GLY A 209 -5.10 6.92 19.61
N ALA A 210 -4.82 7.12 18.32
CA ALA A 210 -5.85 7.42 17.33
C ALA A 210 -5.63 6.71 16.00
N CYS A 211 -6.70 6.64 15.18
CA CYS A 211 -6.60 6.16 13.81
C CYS A 211 -5.77 7.14 12.98
N ALA A 212 -4.89 6.61 12.16
CA ALA A 212 -4.09 7.37 11.21
C ALA A 212 -4.27 6.80 9.81
N GLU A 213 -3.88 7.55 8.79
CA GLU A 213 -3.83 7.09 7.42
C GLU A 213 -2.43 7.25 6.83
N THR A 214 -2.08 6.39 5.88
CA THR A 214 -0.84 6.44 5.12
C THR A 214 -1.15 6.45 3.63
N GLY A 215 -0.27 7.02 2.83
CA GLY A 215 -0.46 7.07 1.39
C GLY A 215 0.59 7.90 0.68
N VAL A 216 0.45 8.00 -0.64
CA VAL A 216 1.33 8.79 -1.50
C VAL A 216 1.43 10.23 -1.03
N TRP A 217 0.31 10.82 -0.65
CA TRP A 217 0.25 12.21 -0.24
C TRP A 217 1.10 12.50 1.01
N SER A 218 1.24 11.55 1.94
CA SER A 218 2.06 11.75 3.14
C SER A 218 3.53 11.97 2.77
N ARG A 219 4.09 11.13 1.88
CA ARG A 219 5.47 11.29 1.42
C ARG A 219 5.68 12.45 0.43
N LEU A 220 4.69 12.77 -0.40
CA LEU A 220 4.75 13.98 -1.23
C LEU A 220 4.78 15.24 -0.38
N ARG A 221 3.99 15.29 0.69
CA ARG A 221 3.98 16.40 1.64
C ARG A 221 5.33 16.57 2.34
N GLN A 222 5.98 15.47 2.71
CA GLN A 222 7.31 15.51 3.32
C GLN A 222 8.39 16.02 2.36
N ARG A 223 8.28 15.67 1.06
CA ARG A 223 9.26 16.06 0.04
C ARG A 223 9.05 17.47 -0.53
N LYS A 224 7.82 17.90 -0.62
CA LYS A 224 7.41 19.19 -1.18
C LYS A 224 6.51 19.87 -0.16
N ALA A 225 6.67 21.15 0.10
CA ALA A 225 5.73 21.90 0.93
C ALA A 225 4.34 21.94 0.23
N ALA A 226 3.67 20.79 0.23
CA ALA A 226 2.37 20.61 -0.38
C ALA A 226 1.29 21.13 0.56
N PRO A 227 0.19 21.70 0.05
CA PRO A 227 -0.94 22.12 0.87
C PRO A 227 -1.51 20.91 1.64
N ALA A 228 -2.17 21.20 2.75
CA ALA A 228 -2.87 20.17 3.53
C ALA A 228 -3.82 19.40 2.60
N ILE A 229 -3.75 18.06 2.66
CA ILE A 229 -4.64 17.21 1.87
C ILE A 229 -5.92 17.05 2.66
N THR A 230 -7.02 17.55 2.11
CA THR A 230 -8.30 17.59 2.78
C THR A 230 -9.39 16.82 2.03
N SER A 231 -9.20 16.50 0.75
CA SER A 231 -10.23 15.90 -0.09
C SER A 231 -9.81 14.55 -0.68
N ALA A 232 -10.77 13.77 -1.13
CA ALA A 232 -10.53 12.58 -1.95
C ALA A 232 -9.78 12.93 -3.24
N TRP A 233 -10.06 14.12 -3.82
CA TRP A 233 -9.38 14.62 -5.00
C TRP A 233 -7.87 14.76 -4.80
N SER A 234 -7.45 15.35 -3.70
CA SER A 234 -6.02 15.51 -3.39
C SER A 234 -5.30 14.16 -3.31
N ARG A 235 -5.97 13.11 -2.78
CA ARG A 235 -5.41 11.76 -2.71
C ARG A 235 -5.28 11.11 -4.09
N LEU A 236 -6.30 11.25 -4.93
CA LEU A 236 -6.27 10.75 -6.32
C LEU A 236 -5.19 11.48 -7.14
N GLN A 237 -5.08 12.80 -7.02
CA GLN A 237 -4.04 13.59 -7.69
C GLN A 237 -2.64 13.19 -7.22
N ALA A 238 -2.43 13.01 -5.92
CA ALA A 238 -1.13 12.61 -5.38
C ALA A 238 -0.65 11.29 -6.01
N ARG A 239 -1.54 10.31 -6.16
CA ARG A 239 -1.23 9.03 -6.80
C ARG A 239 -0.87 9.19 -8.28
N TRP A 240 -1.59 10.06 -9.00
CA TRP A 240 -1.30 10.38 -10.39
C TRP A 240 0.07 11.03 -10.54
N ILE A 241 0.38 12.02 -9.70
CA ILE A 241 1.67 12.73 -9.71
C ILE A 241 2.81 11.74 -9.42
N GLU A 242 2.69 10.92 -8.38
CA GLU A 242 3.73 9.95 -8.05
C GLU A 242 3.95 8.94 -9.16
N MET A 243 2.88 8.42 -9.77
CA MET A 243 3.03 7.52 -10.92
C MET A 243 3.85 8.16 -12.03
N LEU A 244 3.56 9.42 -12.39
CA LEU A 244 4.32 10.15 -13.41
C LEU A 244 5.78 10.38 -12.99
N GLU A 245 6.05 10.68 -11.73
CA GLU A 245 7.40 10.82 -11.20
C GLU A 245 8.18 9.50 -11.31
N LEU A 246 7.56 8.38 -10.92
CA LEU A 246 8.19 7.06 -10.94
C LEU A 246 8.51 6.57 -12.36
N ILE A 247 7.60 6.76 -13.32
CA ILE A 247 7.86 6.36 -14.72
C ILE A 247 8.81 7.31 -15.45
N SER A 248 8.98 8.53 -14.95
CA SER A 248 9.89 9.54 -15.53
C SER A 248 11.23 9.60 -14.81
N ALA A 249 11.39 8.89 -13.69
CA ALA A 249 12.63 8.88 -12.93
C ALA A 249 13.81 8.37 -13.78
N PRO A 250 15.01 8.92 -13.62
CA PRO A 250 16.22 8.38 -14.25
C PRO A 250 16.47 6.96 -13.74
N THR A 251 17.22 6.18 -14.53
CA THR A 251 17.53 4.78 -14.19
C THR A 251 18.37 4.70 -12.91
N GLU A 252 19.23 5.68 -12.71
CA GLU A 252 20.01 5.88 -11.48
C GLU A 252 19.52 7.16 -10.77
N PRO A 253 18.51 7.05 -9.90
CA PRO A 253 17.99 8.23 -9.21
C PRO A 253 18.98 8.73 -8.17
N THR A 254 19.32 10.00 -8.23
CA THR A 254 20.14 10.70 -7.22
C THR A 254 19.41 10.88 -5.89
N VAL A 255 18.07 10.79 -5.90
CA VAL A 255 17.20 10.88 -4.73
C VAL A 255 16.22 9.72 -4.74
N ALA A 256 16.13 9.00 -3.64
CA ALA A 256 15.15 7.93 -3.48
C ALA A 256 13.73 8.53 -3.42
N LEU A 257 12.87 8.14 -4.39
CA LEU A 257 11.45 8.55 -4.39
C LEU A 257 10.62 7.78 -3.35
N LEU A 258 11.08 6.60 -2.95
CA LEU A 258 10.45 5.74 -1.95
C LEU A 258 11.46 5.40 -0.86
N SER A 259 11.04 5.52 0.40
CA SER A 259 11.85 5.14 1.55
C SER A 259 11.72 3.66 1.85
N SER A 260 12.83 3.02 2.22
CA SER A 260 12.84 1.68 2.77
C SER A 260 14.06 1.48 3.66
N GLY A 261 13.96 0.59 4.63
CA GLY A 261 15.07 0.28 5.54
C GLY A 261 14.64 -0.68 6.63
N ALA A 262 15.56 -0.93 7.57
CA ALA A 262 15.32 -1.75 8.75
C ALA A 262 16.05 -1.21 9.96
N LEU A 263 15.47 -1.44 11.14
CA LEU A 263 16.00 -1.08 12.44
C LEU A 263 16.13 -2.34 13.29
N PRO A 264 17.34 -2.74 13.71
CA PRO A 264 17.52 -3.78 14.71
C PRO A 264 17.01 -3.29 16.07
N LEU A 265 16.43 -4.21 16.85
CA LEU A 265 15.79 -3.89 18.13
C LEU A 265 16.46 -4.59 19.33
N GLY A 266 17.42 -5.48 19.07
CA GLY A 266 18.04 -6.36 20.06
C GLY A 266 17.38 -7.73 20.13
N ASP A 267 18.03 -8.70 20.75
CA ASP A 267 17.50 -10.03 21.09
C ASP A 267 16.80 -10.76 19.94
N GLY A 268 17.37 -10.70 18.72
CA GLY A 268 16.81 -11.34 17.54
C GLY A 268 15.55 -10.63 17.00
N GLN A 269 15.27 -9.41 17.43
CA GLN A 269 14.15 -8.62 16.92
C GLN A 269 14.60 -7.54 15.94
N ALA A 270 13.72 -7.24 14.98
CA ALA A 270 13.86 -6.08 14.09
C ALA A 270 12.50 -5.61 13.57
N ILE A 271 12.47 -4.37 13.11
CA ILE A 271 11.39 -3.80 12.30
C ILE A 271 11.95 -3.25 11.00
N ALA A 272 11.27 -3.52 9.87
CA ALA A 272 11.60 -2.95 8.58
C ALA A 272 10.41 -2.21 7.98
N TRP A 273 10.71 -1.25 7.12
CA TRP A 273 9.70 -0.46 6.41
C TRP A 273 9.97 -0.40 4.92
N CYS A 274 8.90 -0.21 4.17
CA CYS A 274 8.94 0.01 2.74
C CYS A 274 7.76 0.89 2.33
N GLU A 275 8.02 2.02 1.70
CA GLU A 275 6.98 2.80 1.05
C GLU A 275 6.60 2.14 -0.27
N MET A 276 5.30 2.04 -0.55
CA MET A 276 4.74 1.42 -1.74
C MET A 276 3.49 2.16 -2.21
N ALA A 277 2.86 1.73 -3.30
CA ALA A 277 1.74 2.43 -3.94
C ALA A 277 0.62 2.87 -2.98
N ARG A 278 0.34 2.08 -1.96
CA ARG A 278 -0.76 2.33 -1.00
C ARG A 278 -0.34 3.02 0.27
N GLY A 279 0.96 3.20 0.50
CA GLY A 279 1.51 3.82 1.71
C GLY A 279 2.64 3.02 2.35
N LEU A 280 2.77 3.10 3.66
CA LEU A 280 3.84 2.52 4.45
C LEU A 280 3.54 1.08 4.84
N LEU A 281 4.37 0.15 4.38
CA LEU A 281 4.41 -1.25 4.79
C LEU A 281 5.44 -1.42 5.89
N LEU A 282 5.08 -2.14 6.95
CA LEU A 282 5.97 -2.47 8.07
C LEU A 282 5.96 -3.97 8.32
N HIS A 283 7.15 -4.55 8.52
CA HIS A 283 7.34 -5.92 9.00
C HIS A 283 8.09 -5.90 10.32
N TRP A 284 7.62 -6.69 11.29
CA TRP A 284 8.31 -6.96 12.53
C TRP A 284 8.55 -8.46 12.66
N VAL A 285 9.70 -8.85 13.19
CA VAL A 285 10.08 -10.25 13.40
C VAL A 285 10.75 -10.43 14.76
N GLN A 286 10.52 -11.60 15.35
CA GLN A 286 11.29 -12.19 16.43
C GLN A 286 11.90 -13.50 15.95
N LEU A 287 13.22 -13.63 16.00
CA LEU A 287 13.97 -14.86 15.71
C LEU A 287 14.37 -15.59 16.99
N ASP A 288 14.53 -16.91 16.90
CA ASP A 288 15.17 -17.73 17.93
C ASP A 288 16.71 -17.74 17.78
N GLU A 289 17.41 -18.41 18.71
CA GLU A 289 18.88 -18.53 18.69
C GLU A 289 19.41 -19.25 17.43
N GLN A 290 18.58 -19.99 16.72
CA GLN A 290 18.92 -20.65 15.47
C GLN A 290 18.47 -19.82 14.24
N HIS A 291 18.14 -18.56 14.41
CA HIS A 291 17.65 -17.62 13.39
C HIS A 291 16.36 -18.07 12.70
N ARG A 292 15.51 -18.87 13.35
CA ARG A 292 14.19 -19.26 12.86
C ARG A 292 13.14 -18.31 13.42
N VAL A 293 12.12 -18.05 12.62
CA VAL A 293 11.00 -17.20 13.03
C VAL A 293 10.26 -17.79 14.23
N GLN A 294 10.27 -17.09 15.35
CA GLN A 294 9.38 -17.36 16.49
C GLN A 294 8.04 -16.68 16.30
N ASP A 295 8.08 -15.41 15.88
CA ASP A 295 6.90 -14.61 15.60
C ASP A 295 7.18 -13.62 14.45
N TYR A 296 6.12 -13.28 13.70
CA TYR A 296 6.20 -12.40 12.55
C TYR A 296 4.91 -11.61 12.38
N ARG A 297 5.02 -10.31 12.18
CA ARG A 297 3.87 -9.42 11.97
C ARG A 297 4.08 -8.57 10.71
N VAL A 298 3.02 -8.42 9.95
CA VAL A 298 2.94 -7.51 8.82
C VAL A 298 1.86 -6.48 9.10
N LEU A 299 2.23 -5.22 9.04
CA LEU A 299 1.32 -4.10 9.15
C LEU A 299 1.30 -3.35 7.82
N ALA A 300 0.28 -3.62 7.02
CA ALA A 300 0.19 -3.08 5.68
C ALA A 300 -0.64 -1.77 5.64
N PRO A 301 -0.49 -0.94 4.60
CA PRO A 301 -1.20 0.34 4.48
C PRO A 301 -2.72 0.21 4.56
N THR A 302 -3.27 -0.90 4.06
CA THR A 302 -4.73 -1.10 4.00
C THR A 302 -5.36 -1.17 5.39
N GLU A 303 -4.69 -1.74 6.38
CA GLU A 303 -5.19 -1.82 7.76
C GLU A 303 -5.32 -0.44 8.40
N TRP A 304 -4.42 0.48 8.09
CA TRP A 304 -4.52 1.88 8.48
C TRP A 304 -5.67 2.58 7.77
N ASN A 305 -5.69 2.47 6.44
CA ASN A 305 -6.58 3.25 5.57
C ASN A 305 -8.04 2.78 5.63
N PHE A 306 -8.28 1.48 5.88
CA PHE A 306 -9.60 0.87 6.01
C PHE A 306 -9.96 0.56 7.47
N HIS A 307 -9.35 1.25 8.41
CA HIS A 307 -9.69 1.13 9.82
C HIS A 307 -11.16 1.51 10.06
N PRO A 308 -11.95 0.70 10.79
CA PRO A 308 -13.40 0.93 10.93
C PRO A 308 -13.78 2.26 11.60
N ASN A 309 -12.84 2.88 12.33
CA ASN A 309 -13.00 4.19 12.94
C ASN A 309 -12.11 5.26 12.28
N GLY A 310 -11.48 4.95 11.12
CA GLY A 310 -10.58 5.85 10.40
C GLY A 310 -11.30 6.89 9.54
N ALA A 311 -10.52 7.72 8.88
CA ALA A 311 -11.03 8.84 8.06
C ALA A 311 -11.96 8.37 6.93
N LEU A 312 -11.62 7.27 6.25
CA LEU A 312 -12.48 6.67 5.22
C LEU A 312 -13.81 6.24 5.78
N ALA A 313 -13.81 5.54 6.93
CA ALA A 313 -15.04 5.07 7.57
C ALA A 313 -15.95 6.24 7.99
N GLN A 314 -15.37 7.29 8.57
CA GLN A 314 -16.10 8.49 8.93
C GLN A 314 -16.71 9.19 7.71
N ALA A 315 -15.96 9.31 6.62
CA ALA A 315 -16.46 9.91 5.38
C ALA A 315 -17.61 9.09 4.77
N LEU A 316 -17.50 7.76 4.76
CA LEU A 316 -18.55 6.87 4.27
C LEU A 316 -19.85 7.00 5.09
N THR A 317 -19.75 7.15 6.42
CA THR A 317 -20.92 7.33 7.29
C THR A 317 -21.72 8.61 6.96
N GLN A 318 -21.06 9.63 6.40
CA GLN A 318 -21.69 10.90 6.02
C GLN A 318 -22.36 10.89 4.64
N LEU A 319 -22.16 9.83 3.85
CA LEU A 319 -22.80 9.68 2.54
C LEU A 319 -24.28 9.31 2.70
N LYS A 320 -25.05 9.50 1.62
CA LYS A 320 -26.38 8.90 1.52
C LYS A 320 -26.25 7.37 1.37
N PRO A 321 -27.20 6.58 1.90
CA PRO A 321 -27.15 5.12 1.83
C PRO A 321 -27.09 4.54 0.40
N ASP A 322 -27.58 5.28 -0.59
CA ASP A 322 -27.63 4.92 -2.02
C ASP A 322 -26.48 5.53 -2.83
N ASP A 323 -25.58 6.31 -2.24
CA ASP A 323 -24.51 7.00 -2.96
C ASP A 323 -23.29 6.09 -3.24
N ALA A 324 -23.50 5.06 -4.06
CA ALA A 324 -22.43 4.19 -4.52
C ALA A 324 -21.32 4.93 -5.28
N PRO A 325 -21.58 5.90 -6.17
CA PRO A 325 -20.52 6.64 -6.86
C PRO A 325 -19.55 7.36 -5.90
N ALA A 326 -20.04 8.03 -4.87
CA ALA A 326 -19.21 8.70 -3.88
C ALA A 326 -18.42 7.69 -3.04
N ALA A 327 -19.02 6.56 -2.65
CA ALA A 327 -18.34 5.48 -1.93
C ALA A 327 -17.20 4.87 -2.77
N TRP A 328 -17.42 4.64 -4.07
CA TRP A 328 -16.37 4.17 -4.96
C TRP A 328 -15.25 5.21 -5.20
N CYS A 329 -15.59 6.48 -5.25
CA CYS A 329 -14.62 7.56 -5.32
C CYS A 329 -13.70 7.56 -4.07
N LEU A 330 -14.28 7.48 -2.88
CA LEU A 330 -13.54 7.34 -1.62
C LEU A 330 -12.67 6.08 -1.63
N ALA A 331 -13.24 4.91 -1.95
CA ALA A 331 -12.47 3.66 -2.01
C ALA A 331 -11.28 3.76 -2.95
N SER A 332 -11.42 4.47 -4.08
CA SER A 332 -10.34 4.67 -5.06
C SER A 332 -9.26 5.62 -4.57
N ALA A 333 -9.62 6.61 -3.75
CA ALA A 333 -8.67 7.52 -3.13
C ALA A 333 -7.75 6.81 -2.12
N TYR A 334 -8.29 5.80 -1.40
CA TYR A 334 -7.55 5.00 -0.40
C TYR A 334 -6.98 3.67 -0.92
N ASP A 335 -7.42 3.22 -2.09
CA ASP A 335 -6.88 2.10 -2.86
C ASP A 335 -6.64 0.80 -2.07
N PRO A 336 -7.68 -0.01 -1.79
CA PRO A 336 -7.51 -1.27 -1.07
C PRO A 336 -6.68 -2.28 -1.87
N CYS A 337 -5.81 -3.03 -1.21
CA CYS A 337 -5.05 -4.11 -1.83
C CYS A 337 -5.80 -5.44 -1.88
N VAL A 338 -7.07 -5.45 -1.50
CA VAL A 338 -7.96 -6.62 -1.51
C VAL A 338 -9.29 -6.26 -2.13
N GLN A 339 -10.09 -7.28 -2.41
CA GLN A 339 -11.43 -7.08 -2.95
C GLN A 339 -12.22 -6.11 -2.05
N CYS A 340 -12.85 -5.13 -2.69
CA CYS A 340 -13.72 -4.17 -2.05
C CYS A 340 -15.04 -4.14 -2.82
N SER A 341 -16.16 -4.10 -2.10
CA SER A 341 -17.50 -3.95 -2.67
C SER A 341 -18.28 -2.88 -1.91
N VAL A 342 -19.25 -2.28 -2.57
CA VAL A 342 -20.16 -1.29 -2.00
C VAL A 342 -21.54 -1.93 -1.90
N ASN A 343 -22.12 -1.91 -0.71
CA ASN A 343 -23.49 -2.35 -0.46
C ASN A 343 -24.37 -1.12 -0.26
N ILE A 344 -25.24 -0.86 -1.22
CA ILE A 344 -26.26 0.19 -1.14
C ILE A 344 -27.51 -0.38 -0.49
N GLN A 345 -28.09 0.37 0.44
CA GLN A 345 -29.42 0.08 0.93
C GLN A 345 -30.44 0.71 -0.02
N GLU A 346 -31.27 -0.10 -0.65
CA GLU A 346 -32.42 0.40 -1.37
C GLU A 346 -33.33 1.12 -0.39
N ILE A 347 -33.54 2.42 -0.57
CA ILE A 347 -34.55 3.18 0.18
C ILE A 347 -35.89 2.70 -0.35
N PRO A 348 -36.78 2.10 0.47
CA PRO A 348 -38.09 1.76 0.00
C PRO A 348 -38.77 3.04 -0.50
N HIS A 349 -39.14 3.06 -1.78
CA HIS A 349 -39.96 4.14 -2.31
C HIS A 349 -41.28 4.13 -1.55
N ALA A 350 -41.53 5.17 -0.75
CA ALA A 350 -42.81 5.39 -0.04
C ALA A 350 -43.87 5.83 -1.04
#